data_ffbb6f2265852283bf466d5ce6286915
#
_entry.id   ffbb6f2265852283bf466d5ce6286915
#
_cell.length_a   1.000
_cell.length_b   1.000
_cell.length_c   1.000
_cell.angle_alpha   90.00
_cell.angle_beta   90.00
_cell.angle_gamma   90.00
#
_symmetry.space_group_name_H-M   'P 1'
#
loop_
_entity.id
_entity.type
_entity.pdbx_description
1 polymer ?
#
loop_
_entity_poly.entity_id
_entity_poly.type
_entity_poly.pdbx_seq_one_letter_code
_entity_poly.pdbx_strand_id
1 'polypeptide(L)'
;MKNLFGFILLLSSFSCTTIHFRSHNSVPVSFDGNPKHQKEVSITGHQDFYFWGSKPENHEVFIDEEVRKAGFDSISKLIIYEQKNPQDILISFLTLGIYLPRAYTITGYTSGNMLPENLIDTAPPTIKSK
;
A
#
# COMPACT_ATOMS: atom_id res chain seq x y z
N MET A 1 -23.32 34.08 1.00
CA MET A 1 -22.67 33.06 1.87
C MET A 1 -23.37 31.72 1.88
N LYS A 2 -24.71 31.59 1.79
CA LYS A 2 -25.41 30.28 1.73
C LYS A 2 -25.02 29.39 0.53
N ASN A 3 -24.78 30.00 -0.64
CA ASN A 3 -24.45 29.27 -1.86
C ASN A 3 -23.00 28.74 -1.87
N LEU A 4 -22.07 29.39 -1.15
CA LEU A 4 -20.69 28.95 -1.03
C LEU A 4 -20.57 27.64 -0.23
N PHE A 5 -21.39 27.49 0.82
CA PHE A 5 -21.42 26.30 1.66
C PHE A 5 -21.94 25.06 0.88
N GLY A 6 -22.96 25.27 0.05
CA GLY A 6 -23.47 24.20 -0.84
C GLY A 6 -22.46 23.75 -1.89
N PHE A 7 -21.67 24.68 -2.42
CA PHE A 7 -20.63 24.38 -3.41
C PHE A 7 -19.46 23.60 -2.80
N ILE A 8 -19.05 23.92 -1.57
CA ILE A 8 -18.01 23.20 -0.82
C ILE A 8 -18.48 21.78 -0.49
N LEU A 9 -19.76 21.59 -0.12
CA LEU A 9 -20.33 20.28 0.18
C LEU A 9 -20.41 19.38 -1.07
N LEU A 10 -20.67 19.96 -2.24
CA LEU A 10 -20.71 19.23 -3.51
C LEU A 10 -19.31 18.75 -3.95
N LEU A 11 -18.27 19.55 -3.71
CA LEU A 11 -16.88 19.21 -4.04
C LEU A 11 -16.31 18.07 -3.17
N SER A 12 -16.82 17.88 -1.95
CA SER A 12 -16.36 16.82 -1.06
C SER A 12 -16.83 15.42 -1.45
N SER A 13 -17.77 15.30 -2.39
CA SER A 13 -18.39 14.01 -2.76
C SER A 13 -17.61 13.19 -3.80
N PHE A 14 -16.54 13.71 -4.40
CA PHE A 14 -15.85 13.09 -5.55
C PHE A 14 -14.53 12.38 -5.24
N SER A 15 -14.17 12.22 -3.97
CA SER A 15 -12.90 11.56 -3.61
C SER A 15 -13.08 10.06 -3.40
N CYS A 16 -13.24 9.29 -4.48
CA CYS A 16 -13.16 7.84 -4.43
C CYS A 16 -11.84 7.39 -5.06
N THR A 17 -10.83 7.12 -4.23
CA THR A 17 -9.51 6.67 -4.66
C THR A 17 -9.34 5.22 -4.24
N THR A 18 -9.05 4.34 -5.20
CA THR A 18 -8.85 2.91 -4.97
C THR A 18 -7.45 2.51 -5.41
N ILE A 19 -6.73 1.79 -4.56
CA ILE A 19 -5.44 1.18 -4.91
C ILE A 19 -5.71 -0.19 -5.53
N HIS A 20 -5.13 -0.45 -6.70
CA HIS A 20 -5.21 -1.74 -7.36
C HIS A 20 -3.95 -2.55 -7.08
N PHE A 21 -4.10 -3.69 -6.42
CA PHE A 21 -3.00 -4.60 -6.17
C PHE A 21 -2.93 -5.65 -7.28
N ARG A 22 -1.75 -5.79 -7.88
CA ARG A 22 -1.46 -6.73 -8.96
C ARG A 22 -0.23 -7.56 -8.64
N SER A 23 -0.03 -8.66 -9.37
CA SER A 23 1.18 -9.47 -9.36
C SER A 23 1.60 -9.77 -10.80
N HIS A 24 2.90 -9.64 -11.07
CA HIS A 24 3.51 -10.04 -12.35
C HIS A 24 3.98 -11.50 -12.34
N ASN A 25 3.67 -12.26 -11.27
CA ASN A 25 4.14 -13.64 -11.06
C ASN A 25 5.68 -13.78 -11.02
N SER A 26 6.40 -12.72 -10.72
CA SER A 26 7.86 -12.76 -10.53
C SER A 26 8.25 -13.41 -9.20
N VAL A 27 7.36 -13.35 -8.21
CA VAL A 27 7.48 -13.99 -6.91
C VAL A 27 6.19 -14.80 -6.66
N PRO A 28 6.28 -16.06 -6.19
CA PRO A 28 5.10 -16.82 -5.82
C PRO A 28 4.31 -16.15 -4.69
N VAL A 29 3.10 -15.67 -5.00
CA VAL A 29 2.17 -15.07 -4.06
C VAL A 29 0.97 -16.00 -3.92
N SER A 30 0.68 -16.44 -2.71
CA SER A 30 -0.47 -17.30 -2.43
C SER A 30 -1.34 -16.70 -1.34
N PHE A 31 -2.64 -16.65 -1.58
CA PHE A 31 -3.64 -16.25 -0.58
C PHE A 31 -4.01 -17.40 0.35
N ASP A 32 -3.73 -18.63 -0.08
CA ASP A 32 -3.97 -19.85 0.70
C ASP A 32 -2.65 -20.55 0.96
N GLY A 33 -2.39 -20.89 2.20
CA GLY A 33 -1.13 -21.55 2.58
C GLY A 33 -1.19 -22.09 4.01
N ASN A 34 -0.47 -23.18 4.25
CA ASN A 34 -0.33 -23.74 5.60
C ASN A 34 0.86 -23.03 6.30
N PRO A 35 0.61 -22.15 7.29
CA PRO A 35 1.66 -21.34 7.93
C PRO A 35 2.57 -22.12 8.89
N LYS A 36 2.45 -23.45 8.96
CA LYS A 36 3.32 -24.26 9.82
C LYS A 36 4.78 -24.06 9.41
N HIS A 37 5.58 -23.46 10.28
CA HIS A 37 7.00 -23.17 10.11
C HIS A 37 7.36 -21.95 9.22
N GLN A 38 6.43 -21.04 8.96
CA GLN A 38 6.70 -19.83 8.21
C GLN A 38 6.82 -18.62 9.15
N LYS A 39 7.71 -17.71 8.81
CA LYS A 39 7.90 -16.46 9.53
C LYS A 39 6.85 -15.44 9.08
N GLU A 40 6.17 -14.82 10.03
CA GLU A 40 5.25 -13.71 9.74
C GLU A 40 6.04 -12.47 9.31
N VAL A 41 5.58 -11.83 8.26
CA VAL A 41 6.18 -10.65 7.64
C VAL A 41 5.12 -9.59 7.43
N SER A 42 5.50 -8.34 7.71
CA SER A 42 4.67 -7.17 7.47
C SER A 42 5.46 -6.14 6.67
N ILE A 43 4.95 -5.80 5.50
CA ILE A 43 5.54 -4.83 4.56
C ILE A 43 4.60 -3.63 4.52
N THR A 44 5.11 -2.44 4.86
CA THR A 44 4.33 -1.20 4.80
C THR A 44 4.80 -0.35 3.63
N GLY A 45 3.86 0.07 2.79
CA GLY A 45 4.10 0.96 1.68
C GLY A 45 3.22 2.20 1.74
N HIS A 46 3.57 3.19 0.91
CA HIS A 46 2.81 4.41 0.74
C HIS A 46 2.50 4.63 -0.73
N GLN A 47 1.30 5.14 -1.00
CA GLN A 47 0.88 5.60 -2.31
C GLN A 47 0.33 7.01 -2.19
N ASP A 48 0.92 7.93 -2.90
CA ASP A 48 0.52 9.33 -2.91
C ASP A 48 -0.43 9.61 -4.08
N PHE A 49 -1.54 10.24 -3.76
CA PHE A 49 -2.52 10.68 -4.74
C PHE A 49 -2.62 12.19 -4.74
N TYR A 50 -2.83 12.75 -5.92
CA TYR A 50 -2.96 14.18 -6.12
C TYR A 50 -4.26 14.52 -6.84
N PHE A 51 -4.69 15.78 -6.68
CA PHE A 51 -5.88 16.32 -7.34
C PHE A 51 -7.13 15.44 -7.14
N TRP A 52 -7.48 15.25 -5.85
CA TRP A 52 -8.63 14.42 -5.44
C TRP A 52 -8.56 12.97 -5.92
N GLY A 53 -7.34 12.43 -6.03
CA GLY A 53 -7.11 11.08 -6.48
C GLY A 53 -7.06 10.89 -8.00
N SER A 54 -7.00 11.97 -8.78
CA SER A 54 -6.91 11.88 -10.24
C SER A 54 -5.51 11.51 -10.75
N LYS A 55 -4.49 11.68 -9.92
CA LYS A 55 -3.09 11.34 -10.25
C LYS A 55 -2.44 10.56 -9.11
N PRO A 56 -1.58 9.58 -9.42
CA PRO A 56 -1.26 9.06 -10.75
C PRO A 56 -2.45 8.33 -11.41
N GLU A 57 -2.47 8.24 -12.73
CA GLU A 57 -3.54 7.52 -13.46
C GLU A 57 -3.51 6.00 -13.20
N ASN A 58 -2.31 5.46 -13.01
CA ASN A 58 -2.12 4.06 -12.67
C ASN A 58 -1.96 3.93 -11.15
N HIS A 59 -3.01 3.46 -10.51
CA HIS A 59 -3.05 3.20 -9.05
C HIS A 59 -2.69 1.74 -8.75
N GLU A 60 -1.65 1.24 -9.40
CA GLU A 60 -1.26 -0.17 -9.33
C GLU A 60 -0.07 -0.34 -8.38
N VAL A 61 -0.21 -1.23 -7.42
CA VAL A 61 0.86 -1.69 -6.56
C VAL A 61 1.13 -3.15 -6.87
N PHE A 62 2.36 -3.45 -7.30
CA PHE A 62 2.78 -4.80 -7.61
C PHE A 62 3.27 -5.50 -6.34
N ILE A 63 2.48 -6.46 -5.86
CA ILE A 63 2.74 -7.17 -4.60
C ILE A 63 4.07 -7.91 -4.65
N ASP A 64 4.37 -8.56 -5.77
CA ASP A 64 5.59 -9.30 -5.98
C ASP A 64 6.84 -8.40 -5.96
N GLU A 65 6.74 -7.17 -6.47
CA GLU A 65 7.82 -6.20 -6.35
C GLU A 65 8.03 -5.73 -4.91
N GLU A 66 6.95 -5.48 -4.16
CA GLU A 66 7.04 -5.09 -2.76
C GLU A 66 7.64 -6.22 -1.90
N VAL A 67 7.25 -7.47 -2.15
CA VAL A 67 7.81 -8.65 -1.48
C VAL A 67 9.29 -8.81 -1.81
N ARG A 68 9.68 -8.62 -3.07
CA ARG A 68 11.08 -8.67 -3.50
C ARG A 68 11.92 -7.54 -2.92
N LYS A 69 11.41 -6.29 -2.91
CA LYS A 69 12.06 -5.15 -2.25
C LYS A 69 12.28 -5.40 -0.76
N ALA A 70 11.36 -6.11 -0.11
CA ALA A 70 11.51 -6.54 1.27
C ALA A 70 12.50 -7.71 1.46
N GLY A 71 13.08 -8.25 0.36
CA GLY A 71 14.09 -9.28 0.39
C GLY A 71 13.55 -10.70 0.52
N PHE A 72 12.28 -10.93 0.18
CA PHE A 72 11.67 -12.26 0.27
C PHE A 72 11.44 -12.86 -1.12
N ASP A 73 11.61 -14.18 -1.20
CA ASP A 73 11.44 -14.97 -2.42
C ASP A 73 10.00 -15.48 -2.62
N SER A 74 9.19 -15.48 -1.55
CA SER A 74 7.81 -15.96 -1.59
C SER A 74 6.99 -15.40 -0.44
N ILE A 75 5.69 -15.30 -0.63
CA ILE A 75 4.75 -14.94 0.43
C ILE A 75 3.47 -15.77 0.30
N SER A 76 2.98 -16.28 1.42
CA SER A 76 1.74 -17.05 1.51
C SER A 76 0.78 -16.45 2.53
N LYS A 77 -0.49 -16.79 2.42
CA LYS A 77 -1.59 -16.26 3.26
C LYS A 77 -1.57 -14.73 3.34
N LEU A 78 -1.51 -14.11 2.17
CA LEU A 78 -1.39 -12.67 2.02
C LEU A 78 -2.68 -11.97 2.43
N ILE A 79 -2.53 -10.95 3.28
CA ILE A 79 -3.61 -10.06 3.69
C ILE A 79 -3.13 -8.63 3.49
N ILE A 80 -3.97 -7.80 2.87
CA ILE A 80 -3.66 -6.40 2.59
C ILE A 80 -4.61 -5.53 3.40
N TYR A 81 -4.05 -4.59 4.15
CA TYR A 81 -4.79 -3.61 4.93
C TYR A 81 -4.46 -2.20 4.44
N GLU A 82 -5.46 -1.40 4.15
CA GLU A 82 -5.27 0.04 4.06
C GLU A 82 -5.24 0.64 5.45
N GLN A 83 -4.18 1.40 5.75
CA GLN A 83 -4.06 2.15 7.00
C GLN A 83 -4.50 3.59 6.79
N LYS A 84 -5.41 4.05 7.64
CA LYS A 84 -5.79 5.46 7.72
C LYS A 84 -5.07 6.10 8.90
N ASN A 85 -3.94 6.73 8.64
CA ASN A 85 -3.23 7.48 9.67
C ASN A 85 -3.96 8.80 9.93
N PRO A 86 -4.12 9.23 11.19
CA PRO A 86 -4.72 10.53 11.51
C PRO A 86 -3.98 11.70 10.87
N GLN A 87 -2.66 11.59 10.69
CA GLN A 87 -1.82 12.57 10.02
C GLN A 87 -2.17 12.71 8.53
N ASP A 88 -2.41 11.59 7.84
CA ASP A 88 -2.78 11.58 6.42
C ASP A 88 -4.16 12.23 6.21
N ILE A 89 -5.08 11.99 7.15
CA ILE A 89 -6.40 12.63 7.16
C ILE A 89 -6.26 14.14 7.36
N LEU A 90 -5.42 14.57 8.30
CA LEU A 90 -5.20 15.99 8.57
C LEU A 90 -4.56 16.70 7.37
N ILE A 91 -3.55 16.10 6.75
CA ILE A 91 -2.89 16.62 5.56
C ILE A 91 -3.89 16.74 4.39
N SER A 92 -4.69 15.70 4.18
CA SER A 92 -5.73 15.69 3.15
C SER A 92 -6.75 16.79 3.36
N PHE A 93 -7.14 17.05 4.60
CA PHE A 93 -8.04 18.13 4.97
C PHE A 93 -7.41 19.51 4.77
N LEU A 94 -6.17 19.72 5.21
CA LEU A 94 -5.45 21.00 5.06
C LEU A 94 -5.17 21.34 3.58
N THR A 95 -4.97 20.34 2.75
CA THR A 95 -4.77 20.52 1.30
C THR A 95 -6.07 20.53 0.50
N LEU A 96 -7.23 20.54 1.17
CA LEU A 96 -8.56 20.44 0.55
C LEU A 96 -8.68 19.25 -0.42
N GLY A 97 -7.98 18.16 -0.14
CA GLY A 97 -7.95 16.96 -0.98
C GLY A 97 -7.03 17.01 -2.20
N ILE A 98 -6.26 18.09 -2.38
CA ILE A 98 -5.26 18.16 -3.48
C ILE A 98 -4.19 17.10 -3.30
N TYR A 99 -3.80 16.79 -2.06
CA TYR A 99 -2.85 15.74 -1.71
C TYR A 99 -3.49 14.74 -0.76
N LEU A 100 -3.46 13.46 -1.14
CA LEU A 100 -4.10 12.36 -0.43
C LEU A 100 -3.08 11.22 -0.26
N PRO A 101 -2.27 11.23 0.79
CA PRO A 101 -1.39 10.11 1.10
C PRO A 101 -2.22 8.92 1.58
N ARG A 102 -1.87 7.72 1.12
CA ARG A 102 -2.47 6.46 1.52
C ARG A 102 -1.38 5.48 1.92
N ALA A 103 -1.47 4.96 3.13
CA ALA A 103 -0.61 3.89 3.60
C ALA A 103 -1.31 2.55 3.44
N TYR A 104 -0.56 1.53 3.06
CA TYR A 104 -1.03 0.14 3.03
C TYR A 104 -0.04 -0.76 3.74
N THR A 105 -0.54 -1.87 4.25
CA THR A 105 0.28 -2.91 4.88
C THR A 105 -0.07 -4.25 4.27
N ILE A 106 0.94 -4.93 3.77
CA ILE A 106 0.88 -6.28 3.25
C ILE A 106 1.42 -7.20 4.35
N THR A 107 0.58 -8.09 4.86
CA THR A 107 1.00 -9.11 5.83
C THR A 107 0.91 -10.48 5.22
N GLY A 108 1.79 -11.38 5.62
CA GLY A 108 1.78 -12.76 5.16
C GLY A 108 2.87 -13.58 5.83
N TYR A 109 3.08 -14.78 5.33
CA TYR A 109 4.07 -15.71 5.83
C TYR A 109 5.06 -16.06 4.73
N THR A 110 6.35 -16.03 5.05
CA THR A 110 7.44 -16.42 4.13
C THR A 110 8.12 -17.67 4.61
N SER A 111 8.72 -18.42 3.68
CA SER A 111 9.55 -19.60 3.97
C SER A 111 10.86 -19.26 4.69
N GLY A 112 11.17 -17.98 4.82
CA GLY A 112 12.38 -17.51 5.51
C GLY A 112 13.62 -17.43 4.65
N ASN A 113 13.56 -17.83 3.38
CA ASN A 113 14.64 -17.59 2.44
C ASN A 113 14.66 -16.10 2.09
N MET A 114 15.74 -15.42 2.46
CA MET A 114 15.99 -14.06 2.00
C MET A 114 16.65 -14.11 0.62
N LEU A 115 16.22 -13.22 -0.26
CA LEU A 115 16.94 -13.01 -1.50
C LEU A 115 18.37 -12.53 -1.20
N PRO A 116 19.38 -12.93 -1.96
CA PRO A 116 20.73 -12.41 -1.80
C PRO A 116 20.72 -10.89 -2.02
N GLU A 117 21.50 -10.18 -1.21
CA GLU A 117 21.52 -8.71 -1.12
C GLU A 117 21.70 -7.99 -2.46
N ASN A 118 22.33 -8.62 -3.43
CA ASN A 118 22.53 -8.09 -4.78
C ASN A 118 21.26 -8.05 -5.65
N LEU A 119 20.18 -8.67 -5.21
CA LEU A 119 18.86 -8.67 -5.88
C LEU A 119 17.83 -7.80 -5.17
N ILE A 120 18.21 -7.23 -4.03
CA ILE A 120 17.33 -6.33 -3.26
C ILE A 120 17.50 -4.93 -3.82
N ASP A 121 16.45 -4.40 -4.44
CA ASP A 121 16.43 -3.01 -4.91
C ASP A 121 16.49 -2.05 -3.70
N THR A 122 17.41 -1.10 -3.73
CA THR A 122 17.94 -0.33 -2.59
C THR A 122 17.00 0.73 -1.98
N ALA A 123 15.70 0.55 -2.00
CA ALA A 123 14.78 1.39 -1.23
C ALA A 123 14.25 0.61 -0.02
N PRO A 124 14.60 0.97 1.23
CA PRO A 124 14.25 0.18 2.39
C PRO A 124 12.76 0.26 2.72
N PRO A 125 11.99 -0.83 2.60
CA PRO A 125 10.69 -0.91 3.26
C PRO A 125 10.92 -0.99 4.78
N THR A 126 10.10 -0.31 5.54
CA THR A 126 10.17 -0.39 7.01
C THR A 126 9.63 -1.73 7.47
N ILE A 127 10.51 -2.68 7.74
CA ILE A 127 10.15 -4.03 8.23
C ILE A 127 9.97 -3.95 9.75
N LYS A 128 8.75 -4.21 10.22
CA LYS A 128 8.51 -4.50 11.64
C LYS A 128 8.33 -6.01 11.77
N SER A 129 9.33 -6.70 12.31
CA SER A 129 9.19 -8.09 12.76
C SER A 129 8.60 -8.11 14.17
N LYS A 130 7.59 -8.90 14.39
CA LYS A 130 7.01 -9.22 15.70
C LYS A 130 7.49 -10.59 16.15
#